data_2c2594c6e19d8d26aeb892e499a70ec7
#
_entry.id   2c2594c6e19d8d26aeb892e499a70ec7
#
_cell.length_a   1.000
_cell.length_b   1.000
_cell.length_c   1.000
_cell.angle_alpha   90.00
_cell.angle_beta   90.00
_cell.angle_gamma   90.00
#
_symmetry.space_group_name_H-M   'P 1'
#
loop_
_entity.id
_entity.type
_entity.pdbx_description
1 polymer ?
#
loop_
_entity_poly.entity_id
_entity_poly.type
_entity_poly.pdbx_seq_one_letter_code
_entity_poly.pdbx_strand_id
1 'polypeptide(L)'
;MKPEPFLAAAVQAAPVFLDRAATVEKACALIADAGARGARLIVLPETFVPAYPAWVWFLPLTRRAEVMQLYRELVENAVDVPGPDVERLGAAARAAGAWVAVGVNERNTGRSGTTLYNTLLLFDDSGRLVERHRKLMPTGGERMVWTPGEPVPLKVHDTPRGRLGQLICWENYMPLARYALYEQGAQIHLAPTWDKSDQWLASMRHIAREGRVFVISVCQALHRDQVPDRYAFKDTFPAGLEWVNVGNSLIVDPDGVVLAGPCEGREETLFAEIDPGKAAGSRWIFDAAGHYDRPDLFVFSQRGAGAPEAVANGAESQPGPVRGERRSRPRRVAKAAAKKRRR
;
A
#
# COMPACT_ATOMS: atom_id res chain seq x y z
N MET A 1 -6.74 -17.59 -21.31
CA MET A 1 -6.74 -16.56 -22.39
C MET A 1 -5.65 -15.54 -22.06
N LYS A 2 -4.98 -14.97 -23.06
CA LYS A 2 -4.10 -13.81 -22.78
C LYS A 2 -4.98 -12.63 -22.38
N PRO A 3 -4.65 -11.87 -21.31
CA PRO A 3 -5.40 -10.67 -20.99
C PRO A 3 -5.34 -9.69 -22.16
N GLU A 4 -6.49 -9.13 -22.51
CA GLU A 4 -6.59 -8.08 -23.53
C GLU A 4 -6.36 -6.70 -22.90
N PRO A 5 -5.88 -5.71 -23.69
CA PRO A 5 -5.81 -4.33 -23.25
C PRO A 5 -7.17 -3.83 -22.75
N PHE A 6 -7.15 -3.02 -21.70
CA PHE A 6 -8.35 -2.50 -21.06
C PHE A 6 -8.11 -1.12 -20.46
N LEU A 7 -9.18 -0.36 -20.26
CA LEU A 7 -9.11 0.96 -19.64
C LEU A 7 -9.08 0.84 -18.12
N ALA A 8 -8.08 1.47 -17.48
CA ALA A 8 -7.99 1.64 -16.02
C ALA A 8 -8.29 3.10 -15.64
N ALA A 9 -8.84 3.29 -14.45
CA ALA A 9 -9.16 4.58 -13.87
C ALA A 9 -8.47 4.77 -12.51
N ALA A 10 -7.77 5.89 -12.34
CA ALA A 10 -7.23 6.38 -11.09
C ALA A 10 -8.09 7.58 -10.62
N VAL A 11 -8.86 7.38 -9.56
CA VAL A 11 -9.88 8.35 -9.11
C VAL A 11 -9.25 9.28 -8.08
N GLN A 12 -8.76 10.45 -8.50
CA GLN A 12 -8.32 11.50 -7.59
C GLN A 12 -9.51 12.31 -7.11
N ALA A 13 -9.89 12.14 -5.86
CA ALA A 13 -11.03 12.84 -5.26
C ALA A 13 -10.82 13.09 -3.77
N ALA A 14 -11.53 14.07 -3.22
CA ALA A 14 -11.67 14.24 -1.78
C ALA A 14 -12.82 13.38 -1.24
N PRO A 15 -12.74 12.86 0.00
CA PRO A 15 -13.89 12.33 0.71
C PRO A 15 -14.84 13.46 1.13
N VAL A 16 -16.04 13.11 1.60
CA VAL A 16 -16.81 13.99 2.48
C VAL A 16 -16.21 13.81 3.89
N PHE A 17 -15.46 14.80 4.34
CA PHE A 17 -14.53 14.67 5.47
C PHE A 17 -15.22 14.16 6.75
N LEU A 18 -14.82 12.97 7.21
CA LEU A 18 -15.35 12.25 8.37
C LEU A 18 -16.85 11.96 8.31
N ASP A 19 -17.45 11.90 7.11
CA ASP A 19 -18.81 11.41 6.89
C ASP A 19 -18.74 10.12 6.06
N ARG A 20 -18.89 8.97 6.73
CA ARG A 20 -18.83 7.66 6.10
C ARG A 20 -19.92 7.48 5.05
N ALA A 21 -21.16 7.82 5.42
CA ALA A 21 -22.31 7.55 4.56
C ALA A 21 -22.24 8.35 3.25
N ALA A 22 -21.96 9.64 3.36
CA ALA A 22 -21.78 10.51 2.20
C ALA A 22 -20.55 10.16 1.37
N THR A 23 -19.46 9.73 2.01
CA THR A 23 -18.25 9.30 1.29
C THR A 23 -18.46 7.99 0.53
N VAL A 24 -19.18 7.01 1.12
CA VAL A 24 -19.52 5.77 0.42
C VAL A 24 -20.43 6.05 -0.77
N GLU A 25 -21.41 6.95 -0.63
CA GLU A 25 -22.26 7.38 -1.74
C GLU A 25 -21.42 8.02 -2.86
N LYS A 26 -20.52 8.95 -2.51
CA LYS A 26 -19.59 9.57 -3.46
C LYS A 26 -18.71 8.51 -4.13
N ALA A 27 -18.16 7.54 -3.38
CA ALA A 27 -17.37 6.46 -3.95
C ALA A 27 -18.16 5.65 -4.97
N CYS A 28 -19.39 5.27 -4.65
CA CYS A 28 -20.27 4.53 -5.56
C CYS A 28 -20.56 5.33 -6.86
N ALA A 29 -20.79 6.64 -6.73
CA ALA A 29 -21.00 7.51 -7.90
C ALA A 29 -19.76 7.61 -8.79
N LEU A 30 -18.56 7.77 -8.19
CA LEU A 30 -17.29 7.81 -8.91
C LEU A 30 -16.98 6.48 -9.61
N ILE A 31 -17.28 5.35 -8.96
CA ILE A 31 -17.15 4.00 -9.55
C ILE A 31 -18.08 3.87 -10.75
N ALA A 32 -19.34 4.30 -10.62
CA ALA A 32 -20.33 4.24 -11.70
C ALA A 32 -19.91 5.10 -12.91
N ASP A 33 -19.43 6.34 -12.66
CA ASP A 33 -18.93 7.22 -13.73
C ASP A 33 -17.76 6.60 -14.47
N ALA A 34 -16.75 6.11 -13.73
CA ALA A 34 -15.58 5.48 -14.34
C ALA A 34 -15.97 4.21 -15.12
N GLY A 35 -16.88 3.39 -14.59
CA GLY A 35 -17.41 2.21 -15.26
C GLY A 35 -18.19 2.54 -16.54
N ALA A 36 -19.03 3.58 -16.52
CA ALA A 36 -19.75 4.09 -17.70
C ALA A 36 -18.81 4.58 -18.81
N ARG A 37 -17.63 5.09 -18.44
CA ARG A 37 -16.57 5.50 -19.37
C ARG A 37 -15.71 4.32 -19.86
N GLY A 38 -16.05 3.09 -19.48
CA GLY A 38 -15.43 1.86 -19.97
C GLY A 38 -14.28 1.34 -19.11
N ALA A 39 -13.98 1.93 -17.95
CA ALA A 39 -12.97 1.41 -17.06
C ALA A 39 -13.32 -0.02 -16.57
N ARG A 40 -12.31 -0.88 -16.50
CA ARG A 40 -12.41 -2.26 -16.00
C ARG A 40 -11.56 -2.54 -14.76
N LEU A 41 -10.75 -1.56 -14.38
CA LEU A 41 -10.03 -1.49 -13.10
C LEU A 41 -10.14 -0.04 -12.61
N ILE A 42 -10.70 0.15 -11.42
CA ILE A 42 -10.96 1.47 -10.83
C ILE A 42 -10.31 1.51 -9.47
N VAL A 43 -9.46 2.50 -9.23
CA VAL A 43 -8.70 2.61 -7.98
C VAL A 43 -9.04 3.94 -7.30
N LEU A 44 -9.46 3.87 -6.04
CA LEU A 44 -9.71 5.01 -5.17
C LEU A 44 -8.54 5.17 -4.18
N PRO A 45 -8.38 6.38 -3.57
CA PRO A 45 -7.25 6.69 -2.71
C PRO A 45 -7.15 5.85 -1.42
N GLU A 46 -5.97 5.91 -0.79
CA GLU A 46 -5.72 5.45 0.58
C GLU A 46 -6.74 6.07 1.54
N THR A 47 -7.38 5.22 2.39
CA THR A 47 -8.37 5.64 3.41
C THR A 47 -9.38 6.67 2.93
N PHE A 48 -9.85 6.52 1.70
CA PHE A 48 -10.86 7.40 1.12
C PHE A 48 -12.11 7.47 2.00
N VAL A 49 -12.55 6.33 2.57
CA VAL A 49 -13.69 6.28 3.48
C VAL A 49 -13.21 6.21 4.94
N PRO A 50 -13.62 7.15 5.81
CA PRO A 50 -14.35 8.40 5.55
C PRO A 50 -13.43 9.59 5.29
N ALA A 51 -12.11 9.46 5.44
CA ALA A 51 -11.05 10.40 5.10
C ALA A 51 -9.70 9.90 5.64
N TYR A 52 -8.60 10.40 5.08
CA TYR A 52 -7.29 10.28 5.70
C TYR A 52 -7.23 11.18 6.96
N PRO A 53 -6.67 10.73 8.10
CA PRO A 53 -6.59 11.48 9.34
C PRO A 53 -5.52 12.58 9.28
N ALA A 54 -5.68 13.55 8.38
CA ALA A 54 -4.70 14.59 8.09
C ALA A 54 -4.20 15.35 9.32
N TRP A 55 -5.02 15.45 10.37
CA TRP A 55 -4.65 16.10 11.63
C TRP A 55 -3.40 15.54 12.30
N VAL A 56 -3.00 14.29 12.02
CA VAL A 56 -1.79 13.69 12.59
C VAL A 56 -0.50 14.44 12.18
N TRP A 57 -0.57 15.25 11.11
CA TRP A 57 0.54 16.04 10.59
C TRP A 57 0.49 17.51 11.01
N PHE A 58 -0.67 17.99 11.47
CA PHE A 58 -0.88 19.39 11.76
C PHE A 58 -1.14 19.66 13.25
N LEU A 59 -1.81 18.73 13.94
CA LEU A 59 -2.26 18.95 15.31
C LEU A 59 -1.24 18.41 16.32
N PRO A 60 -0.65 19.26 17.19
CA PRO A 60 0.28 18.78 18.21
C PRO A 60 -0.47 17.94 19.27
N LEU A 61 0.17 16.88 19.76
CA LEU A 61 -0.41 15.98 20.78
C LEU A 61 -0.76 16.66 22.09
N THR A 62 -0.23 17.87 22.34
CA THR A 62 -0.62 18.71 23.49
C THR A 62 -2.07 19.18 23.43
N ARG A 63 -2.68 19.26 22.23
CA ARG A 63 -4.11 19.54 22.02
C ARG A 63 -4.93 18.25 22.16
N ARG A 64 -4.75 17.59 23.26
CA ARG A 64 -5.26 16.23 23.51
C ARG A 64 -6.78 16.09 23.33
N ALA A 65 -7.55 17.07 23.81
CA ALA A 65 -9.02 17.01 23.72
C ALA A 65 -9.50 16.95 22.26
N GLU A 66 -8.88 17.71 21.39
CA GLU A 66 -9.20 17.75 19.96
C GLU A 66 -8.76 16.46 19.24
N VAL A 67 -7.55 15.96 19.58
CA VAL A 67 -7.08 14.65 19.04
C VAL A 67 -8.07 13.55 19.43
N MET A 68 -8.53 13.53 20.68
CA MET A 68 -9.50 12.54 21.16
C MET A 68 -10.87 12.69 20.48
N GLN A 69 -11.31 13.91 20.23
CA GLN A 69 -12.56 14.16 19.49
C GLN A 69 -12.47 13.64 18.06
N LEU A 70 -11.42 14.01 17.32
CA LEU A 70 -11.20 13.58 15.94
C LEU A 70 -11.07 12.05 15.84
N TYR A 71 -10.34 11.43 16.76
CA TYR A 71 -10.22 9.98 16.81
C TYR A 71 -11.58 9.30 17.07
N ARG A 72 -12.40 9.82 18.01
CA ARG A 72 -13.74 9.30 18.27
C ARG A 72 -14.61 9.39 17.02
N GLU A 73 -14.64 10.55 16.35
CA GLU A 73 -15.42 10.74 15.13
C GLU A 73 -14.95 9.81 14.00
N LEU A 74 -13.64 9.58 13.88
CA LEU A 74 -13.10 8.62 12.93
C LEU A 74 -13.56 7.18 13.25
N VAL A 75 -13.54 6.77 14.53
CA VAL A 75 -14.03 5.45 14.96
C VAL A 75 -15.52 5.28 14.66
N GLU A 76 -16.33 6.31 14.95
CA GLU A 76 -17.79 6.30 14.70
C GLU A 76 -18.10 6.20 13.19
N ASN A 77 -17.22 6.78 12.34
CA ASN A 77 -17.34 6.77 10.90
C ASN A 77 -16.44 5.74 10.20
N ALA A 78 -15.78 4.85 10.93
CA ALA A 78 -14.99 3.77 10.33
C ALA A 78 -15.91 2.68 9.74
N VAL A 79 -15.35 1.93 8.78
CA VAL A 79 -16.02 0.88 8.05
C VAL A 79 -15.90 -0.46 8.78
N ASP A 80 -17.00 -1.17 8.96
CA ASP A 80 -16.98 -2.56 9.41
C ASP A 80 -16.76 -3.50 8.24
N VAL A 81 -15.86 -4.46 8.39
CA VAL A 81 -15.54 -5.45 7.34
C VAL A 81 -15.64 -6.88 7.92
N PRO A 82 -16.66 -7.65 7.50
CA PRO A 82 -17.76 -7.30 6.58
C PRO A 82 -18.78 -6.33 7.17
N GLY A 83 -19.54 -5.66 6.31
CA GLY A 83 -20.58 -4.72 6.73
C GLY A 83 -21.32 -4.07 5.56
N PRO A 84 -22.36 -3.31 5.83
CA PRO A 84 -23.27 -2.78 4.78
C PRO A 84 -22.55 -1.83 3.80
N ASP A 85 -21.54 -1.08 4.25
CA ASP A 85 -20.78 -0.21 3.36
C ASP A 85 -19.93 -1.03 2.36
N VAL A 86 -19.37 -2.16 2.81
CA VAL A 86 -18.66 -3.10 1.94
C VAL A 86 -19.58 -3.72 0.90
N GLU A 87 -20.80 -4.07 1.30
CA GLU A 87 -21.83 -4.57 0.38
C GLU A 87 -22.23 -3.54 -0.69
N ARG A 88 -22.38 -2.27 -0.29
CA ARG A 88 -22.67 -1.16 -1.22
C ARG A 88 -21.55 -0.95 -2.22
N LEU A 89 -20.30 -0.93 -1.78
CA LEU A 89 -19.10 -0.80 -2.64
C LEU A 89 -19.00 -1.99 -3.60
N GLY A 90 -19.23 -3.21 -3.12
CA GLY A 90 -19.28 -4.41 -3.96
C GLY A 90 -20.39 -4.35 -5.00
N ALA A 91 -21.59 -3.86 -4.61
CA ALA A 91 -22.67 -3.67 -5.56
C ALA A 91 -22.33 -2.64 -6.66
N ALA A 92 -21.60 -1.56 -6.30
CA ALA A 92 -21.12 -0.58 -7.28
C ALA A 92 -20.09 -1.18 -8.24
N ALA A 93 -19.14 -2.00 -7.73
CA ALA A 93 -18.17 -2.71 -8.55
C ALA A 93 -18.85 -3.64 -9.57
N ARG A 94 -19.85 -4.42 -9.10
CA ARG A 94 -20.66 -5.29 -9.97
C ARG A 94 -21.43 -4.50 -11.03
N ALA A 95 -22.06 -3.41 -10.65
CA ALA A 95 -22.81 -2.57 -11.60
C ALA A 95 -21.91 -1.95 -12.66
N ALA A 96 -20.68 -1.56 -12.31
CA ALA A 96 -19.66 -1.07 -13.23
C ALA A 96 -19.02 -2.17 -14.09
N GLY A 97 -19.16 -3.45 -13.72
CA GLY A 97 -18.49 -4.58 -14.35
C GLY A 97 -16.97 -4.44 -14.30
N ALA A 98 -16.44 -3.91 -13.19
CA ALA A 98 -15.05 -3.56 -13.03
C ALA A 98 -14.46 -4.10 -11.71
N TRP A 99 -13.17 -4.41 -11.72
CA TRP A 99 -12.40 -4.58 -10.50
C TRP A 99 -12.22 -3.23 -9.82
N VAL A 100 -12.44 -3.16 -8.51
CA VAL A 100 -12.43 -1.90 -7.77
C VAL A 100 -11.59 -2.03 -6.51
N ALA A 101 -10.63 -1.12 -6.32
CA ALA A 101 -9.86 -0.98 -5.10
C ALA A 101 -10.27 0.29 -4.35
N VAL A 102 -10.63 0.16 -3.07
CA VAL A 102 -11.07 1.29 -2.22
C VAL A 102 -10.34 1.30 -0.90
N GLY A 103 -9.65 2.40 -0.58
CA GLY A 103 -9.04 2.62 0.72
C GLY A 103 -10.08 3.00 1.78
N VAL A 104 -10.05 2.33 2.93
CA VAL A 104 -10.97 2.57 4.04
C VAL A 104 -10.25 2.64 5.39
N ASN A 105 -10.79 3.42 6.33
CA ASN A 105 -10.50 3.22 7.75
C ASN A 105 -11.37 2.07 8.24
N GLU A 106 -10.77 0.92 8.49
CA GLU A 106 -11.47 -0.27 8.96
C GLU A 106 -11.51 -0.30 10.48
N ARG A 107 -12.68 -0.57 11.06
CA ARG A 107 -12.84 -0.75 12.51
C ARG A 107 -12.71 -2.22 12.89
N ASN A 108 -11.95 -2.49 13.96
CA ASN A 108 -11.88 -3.82 14.53
C ASN A 108 -13.15 -4.14 15.33
N THR A 109 -14.06 -4.90 14.74
CA THR A 109 -15.32 -5.32 15.37
C THR A 109 -15.16 -6.53 16.28
N GLY A 110 -14.03 -7.23 16.22
CA GLY A 110 -13.80 -8.48 16.96
C GLY A 110 -13.39 -8.29 18.44
N ARG A 111 -13.14 -7.04 18.89
CA ARG A 111 -12.69 -6.71 20.24
C ARG A 111 -13.38 -5.46 20.78
N SER A 112 -12.59 -4.44 21.18
CA SER A 112 -13.12 -3.17 21.76
C SER A 112 -13.94 -2.32 20.79
N GLY A 113 -13.81 -2.56 19.48
CA GLY A 113 -14.48 -1.75 18.45
C GLY A 113 -13.89 -0.36 18.26
N THR A 114 -12.75 -0.06 18.88
CA THR A 114 -12.09 1.26 18.79
C THR A 114 -10.72 1.21 18.13
N THR A 115 -10.17 0.04 17.86
CA THR A 115 -8.93 -0.11 17.09
C THR A 115 -9.23 0.04 15.60
N LEU A 116 -8.41 0.84 14.91
CA LEU A 116 -8.54 1.11 13.49
C LEU A 116 -7.38 0.54 12.68
N TYR A 117 -7.67 0.20 11.43
CA TYR A 117 -6.69 -0.21 10.42
C TYR A 117 -6.82 0.68 9.19
N ASN A 118 -5.71 0.97 8.56
CA ASN A 118 -5.66 1.48 7.20
C ASN A 118 -5.76 0.28 6.25
N THR A 119 -6.86 0.18 5.52
CA THR A 119 -7.20 -1.03 4.76
C THR A 119 -7.52 -0.70 3.31
N LEU A 120 -7.01 -1.49 2.39
CA LEU A 120 -7.39 -1.49 0.98
C LEU A 120 -8.29 -2.70 0.71
N LEU A 121 -9.52 -2.44 0.30
CA LEU A 121 -10.48 -3.45 -0.12
C LEU A 121 -10.40 -3.62 -1.63
N LEU A 122 -10.32 -4.87 -2.11
CA LEU A 122 -10.34 -5.20 -3.53
C LEU A 122 -11.58 -6.03 -3.85
N PHE A 123 -12.41 -5.52 -4.74
CA PHE A 123 -13.60 -6.20 -5.24
C PHE A 123 -13.38 -6.68 -6.67
N ASP A 124 -13.87 -7.86 -7.00
CA ASP A 124 -13.96 -8.33 -8.39
C ASP A 124 -15.18 -7.72 -9.12
N ASP A 125 -15.27 -7.96 -10.41
CA ASP A 125 -16.34 -7.47 -11.28
C ASP A 125 -17.71 -8.13 -11.02
N SER A 126 -17.77 -9.15 -10.15
CA SER A 126 -19.01 -9.69 -9.60
C SER A 126 -19.46 -8.97 -8.32
N GLY A 127 -18.64 -8.09 -7.78
CA GLY A 127 -18.84 -7.35 -6.54
C GLY A 127 -18.43 -8.10 -5.27
N ARG A 128 -17.73 -9.24 -5.42
CA ARG A 128 -17.20 -10.01 -4.30
C ARG A 128 -15.93 -9.35 -3.77
N LEU A 129 -15.83 -9.18 -2.44
CA LEU A 129 -14.58 -8.79 -1.77
C LEU A 129 -13.59 -9.95 -1.89
N VAL A 130 -12.49 -9.75 -2.64
CA VAL A 130 -11.45 -10.75 -2.90
C VAL A 130 -10.21 -10.55 -2.05
N GLU A 131 -9.95 -9.33 -1.60
CA GLU A 131 -8.82 -9.00 -0.72
C GLU A 131 -9.20 -7.92 0.28
N ARG A 132 -8.70 -8.06 1.50
CA ARG A 132 -8.70 -7.08 2.57
C ARG A 132 -7.26 -6.90 3.04
N HIS A 133 -6.53 -6.01 2.39
CA HIS A 133 -5.14 -5.74 2.74
C HIS A 133 -5.08 -4.63 3.79
N ARG A 134 -4.71 -4.96 5.02
CA ARG A 134 -4.41 -4.01 6.09
C ARG A 134 -2.95 -3.58 5.99
N LYS A 135 -2.71 -2.27 5.99
CA LYS A 135 -1.36 -1.69 5.89
C LYS A 135 -0.40 -2.34 6.87
N LEU A 136 0.70 -2.88 6.35
CA LEU A 136 1.70 -3.63 7.14
C LEU A 136 2.27 -2.78 8.27
N MET A 137 2.54 -1.49 7.98
CA MET A 137 3.12 -0.56 8.94
C MET A 137 2.63 0.86 8.68
N PRO A 138 1.85 1.44 9.61
CA PRO A 138 1.50 2.86 9.56
C PRO A 138 2.74 3.75 9.66
N THR A 139 2.73 4.88 8.96
CA THR A 139 3.88 5.78 8.79
C THR A 139 3.88 6.90 9.82
N GLY A 140 4.95 7.08 10.58
CA GLY A 140 5.13 8.25 11.45
C GLY A 140 3.94 8.53 12.37
N GLY A 141 3.29 9.67 12.20
CA GLY A 141 2.11 10.09 12.96
C GLY A 141 0.88 9.20 12.81
N GLU A 142 0.77 8.44 11.71
CA GLU A 142 -0.32 7.48 11.48
C GLU A 142 -0.41 6.41 12.57
N ARG A 143 0.71 6.08 13.25
CA ARG A 143 0.75 5.12 14.37
C ARG A 143 -0.07 5.53 15.58
N MET A 144 -0.47 6.80 15.66
CA MET A 144 -1.38 7.29 16.68
C MET A 144 -2.84 6.97 16.38
N VAL A 145 -3.13 6.53 15.15
CA VAL A 145 -4.48 6.25 14.65
C VAL A 145 -4.64 4.78 14.31
N TRP A 146 -3.70 4.19 13.58
CA TRP A 146 -3.80 2.84 13.07
C TRP A 146 -2.82 1.87 13.73
N THR A 147 -3.27 0.65 13.90
CA THR A 147 -2.41 -0.49 14.24
C THR A 147 -1.90 -1.18 12.96
N PRO A 148 -0.72 -1.82 12.98
CA PRO A 148 -0.26 -2.66 11.88
C PRO A 148 -1.25 -3.77 11.54
N GLY A 149 -1.28 -4.17 10.26
CA GLY A 149 -2.01 -5.34 9.79
C GLY A 149 -1.47 -6.64 10.38
N GLU A 150 -2.25 -7.71 10.26
CA GLU A 150 -1.82 -9.05 10.64
C GLU A 150 -0.65 -9.52 9.77
N PRO A 151 0.22 -10.41 10.28
CA PRO A 151 1.35 -10.95 9.54
C PRO A 151 0.88 -12.05 8.56
N VAL A 152 0.09 -11.66 7.57
CA VAL A 152 -0.35 -12.53 6.48
C VAL A 152 0.52 -12.30 5.24
N PRO A 153 0.79 -13.35 4.44
CA PRO A 153 1.54 -13.20 3.20
C PRO A 153 0.86 -12.23 2.24
N LEU A 154 1.67 -11.38 1.61
CA LEU A 154 1.22 -10.56 0.48
C LEU A 154 0.85 -11.46 -0.71
N LYS A 155 -0.21 -11.10 -1.41
CA LYS A 155 -0.76 -11.89 -2.51
C LYS A 155 -0.87 -11.07 -3.79
N VAL A 156 -0.67 -11.78 -4.90
CA VAL A 156 -1.04 -11.32 -6.23
C VAL A 156 -2.28 -12.07 -6.67
N HIS A 157 -3.26 -11.34 -7.19
CA HIS A 157 -4.52 -11.89 -7.63
C HIS A 157 -4.52 -12.12 -9.15
N ASP A 158 -4.77 -13.35 -9.56
CA ASP A 158 -5.04 -13.66 -10.96
C ASP A 158 -6.42 -13.11 -11.34
N THR A 159 -6.44 -12.18 -12.27
CA THR A 159 -7.67 -11.56 -12.77
C THR A 159 -7.81 -11.74 -14.28
N PRO A 160 -9.00 -11.61 -14.85
CA PRO A 160 -9.16 -11.59 -16.30
C PRO A 160 -8.37 -10.45 -16.98
N ARG A 161 -7.91 -9.48 -16.20
CA ARG A 161 -7.19 -8.27 -16.64
C ARG A 161 -5.67 -8.35 -16.40
N GLY A 162 -5.15 -9.48 -15.94
CA GLY A 162 -3.76 -9.67 -15.58
C GLY A 162 -3.56 -9.87 -14.07
N ARG A 163 -2.31 -10.06 -13.67
CA ARG A 163 -1.90 -10.33 -12.29
C ARG A 163 -1.76 -9.02 -11.52
N LEU A 164 -2.61 -8.84 -10.51
CA LEU A 164 -2.75 -7.61 -9.75
C LEU A 164 -2.16 -7.76 -8.35
N GLY A 165 -1.19 -6.92 -8.00
CA GLY A 165 -0.64 -6.74 -6.66
C GLY A 165 -0.97 -5.35 -6.11
N GLN A 166 -0.92 -5.19 -4.78
CA GLN A 166 -1.23 -3.92 -4.14
C GLN A 166 -0.39 -3.68 -2.88
N LEU A 167 0.02 -2.42 -2.68
CA LEU A 167 0.68 -1.93 -1.47
C LEU A 167 0.19 -0.51 -1.17
N ILE A 168 -0.07 -0.21 0.10
CA ILE A 168 -0.59 1.10 0.52
C ILE A 168 0.58 2.04 0.84
N CYS A 169 0.63 3.20 0.16
CA CYS A 169 1.51 4.33 0.50
C CYS A 169 2.98 3.89 0.70
N TRP A 170 3.60 4.19 1.83
CA TRP A 170 5.00 3.91 2.10
C TRP A 170 5.36 2.42 2.29
N GLU A 171 4.40 1.51 2.26
CA GLU A 171 4.72 0.10 2.03
C GLU A 171 5.49 -0.09 0.72
N ASN A 172 5.24 0.80 -0.25
CA ASN A 172 5.96 0.84 -1.52
C ASN A 172 7.45 1.16 -1.38
N TYR A 173 7.90 1.69 -0.24
CA TYR A 173 9.31 1.86 0.09
C TYR A 173 9.94 0.63 0.77
N MET A 174 9.16 -0.43 1.05
CA MET A 174 9.66 -1.69 1.59
C MET A 174 10.13 -2.60 0.44
N PRO A 175 11.45 -2.76 0.19
CA PRO A 175 11.93 -3.51 -0.98
C PRO A 175 11.44 -4.96 -1.01
N LEU A 176 11.41 -5.62 0.17
CA LEU A 176 10.95 -7.01 0.28
C LEU A 176 9.46 -7.16 0.02
N ALA A 177 8.63 -6.16 0.37
CA ALA A 177 7.20 -6.19 0.06
C ALA A 177 6.95 -6.10 -1.45
N ARG A 178 7.70 -5.25 -2.16
CA ARG A 178 7.63 -5.19 -3.62
C ARG A 178 8.11 -6.49 -4.26
N TYR A 179 9.25 -7.02 -3.79
CA TYR A 179 9.80 -8.27 -4.29
C TYR A 179 8.82 -9.44 -4.13
N ALA A 180 8.09 -9.50 -2.99
CA ALA A 180 7.05 -10.49 -2.76
C ALA A 180 5.94 -10.49 -3.83
N LEU A 181 5.63 -9.33 -4.41
CA LEU A 181 4.67 -9.22 -5.50
C LEU A 181 5.31 -9.56 -6.86
N TYR A 182 6.57 -9.18 -7.08
CA TYR A 182 7.28 -9.50 -8.32
C TYR A 182 7.49 -11.00 -8.47
N GLU A 183 7.89 -11.70 -7.39
CA GLU A 183 8.07 -13.16 -7.37
C GLU A 183 6.78 -13.90 -7.74
N GLN A 184 5.63 -13.38 -7.35
CA GLN A 184 4.33 -13.89 -7.73
C GLN A 184 3.88 -13.46 -9.14
N GLY A 185 4.72 -12.73 -9.89
CA GLY A 185 4.51 -12.34 -11.27
C GLY A 185 3.51 -11.20 -11.47
N ALA A 186 3.39 -10.26 -10.52
CA ALA A 186 2.53 -9.08 -10.68
C ALA A 186 2.79 -8.38 -12.02
N GLN A 187 1.74 -7.94 -12.69
CA GLN A 187 1.77 -7.16 -13.94
C GLN A 187 1.21 -5.77 -13.74
N ILE A 188 0.33 -5.61 -12.74
CA ILE A 188 -0.33 -4.37 -12.37
C ILE A 188 -0.13 -4.19 -10.87
N HIS A 189 0.34 -3.03 -10.45
CA HIS A 189 0.63 -2.68 -9.07
C HIS A 189 -0.20 -1.47 -8.64
N LEU A 190 -1.08 -1.66 -7.66
CA LEU A 190 -1.88 -0.59 -7.09
C LEU A 190 -1.12 0.04 -5.92
N ALA A 191 -1.02 1.36 -5.93
CA ALA A 191 -0.30 2.15 -4.94
C ALA A 191 -1.11 3.37 -4.46
N PRO A 192 -2.29 3.15 -3.83
CA PRO A 192 -3.03 4.25 -3.22
C PRO A 192 -2.22 4.87 -2.09
N THR A 193 -2.27 6.21 -1.96
CA THR A 193 -1.37 6.96 -1.10
C THR A 193 -1.99 8.24 -0.57
N TRP A 194 -1.37 8.81 0.47
CA TRP A 194 -1.50 10.20 0.88
C TRP A 194 -0.27 11.04 0.50
N ASP A 195 0.83 10.40 0.06
CA ASP A 195 2.06 11.09 -0.34
C ASP A 195 1.87 11.73 -1.72
N LYS A 196 2.09 13.04 -1.78
CA LYS A 196 1.94 13.93 -2.94
C LYS A 196 3.26 14.48 -3.45
N SER A 197 4.38 14.02 -2.89
CA SER A 197 5.71 14.58 -3.13
C SER A 197 6.28 14.18 -4.50
N ASP A 198 7.22 15.00 -5.02
CA ASP A 198 7.98 14.65 -6.21
C ASP A 198 8.80 13.35 -6.03
N GLN A 199 9.26 13.08 -4.79
CA GLN A 199 9.94 11.85 -4.44
C GLN A 199 9.04 10.64 -4.62
N TRP A 200 7.75 10.78 -4.29
CA TRP A 200 6.76 9.74 -4.54
C TRP A 200 6.57 9.49 -6.03
N LEU A 201 6.40 10.53 -6.83
CA LEU A 201 6.26 10.42 -8.28
C LEU A 201 7.48 9.73 -8.92
N ALA A 202 8.69 10.12 -8.50
CA ALA A 202 9.93 9.48 -8.94
C ALA A 202 9.97 7.99 -8.55
N SER A 203 9.52 7.66 -7.33
CA SER A 203 9.47 6.28 -6.83
C SER A 203 8.48 5.41 -7.60
N MET A 204 7.30 5.94 -7.97
CA MET A 204 6.32 5.19 -8.78
C MET A 204 6.89 4.83 -10.16
N ARG A 205 7.60 5.75 -10.79
CA ARG A 205 8.30 5.49 -12.06
C ARG A 205 9.44 4.46 -11.89
N HIS A 206 10.17 4.54 -10.77
CA HIS A 206 11.21 3.56 -10.45
C HIS A 206 10.61 2.16 -10.23
N ILE A 207 9.55 2.04 -9.43
CA ILE A 207 8.88 0.78 -9.12
C ILE A 207 8.31 0.12 -10.38
N ALA A 208 7.72 0.92 -11.28
CA ALA A 208 7.24 0.44 -12.57
C ALA A 208 8.37 -0.20 -13.39
N ARG A 209 9.55 0.43 -13.44
CA ARG A 209 10.73 -0.11 -14.15
C ARG A 209 11.39 -1.28 -13.42
N GLU A 210 11.49 -1.23 -12.10
CA GLU A 210 12.09 -2.28 -11.27
C GLU A 210 11.31 -3.59 -11.40
N GLY A 211 9.98 -3.53 -11.23
CA GLY A 211 9.11 -4.70 -11.27
C GLY A 211 8.60 -5.06 -12.67
N ARG A 212 8.86 -4.21 -13.68
CA ARG A 212 8.25 -4.33 -15.02
C ARG A 212 6.73 -4.49 -14.92
N VAL A 213 6.10 -3.56 -14.19
CA VAL A 213 4.68 -3.54 -13.88
C VAL A 213 4.06 -2.20 -14.28
N PHE A 214 2.77 -2.20 -14.62
CA PHE A 214 2.00 -0.95 -14.58
C PHE A 214 1.81 -0.54 -13.13
N VAL A 215 1.98 0.75 -12.83
CA VAL A 215 1.71 1.32 -11.51
C VAL A 215 0.52 2.27 -11.60
N ILE A 216 -0.48 2.06 -10.76
CA ILE A 216 -1.62 2.97 -10.60
C ILE A 216 -1.54 3.55 -9.19
N SER A 217 -1.06 4.79 -9.10
CA SER A 217 -0.96 5.52 -7.85
C SER A 217 -2.05 6.56 -7.74
N VAL A 218 -2.81 6.52 -6.65
CA VAL A 218 -3.99 7.37 -6.44
C VAL A 218 -3.91 8.06 -5.10
N CYS A 219 -4.01 9.39 -5.13
CA CYS A 219 -3.98 10.24 -3.95
C CYS A 219 -5.28 11.03 -3.79
N GLN A 220 -5.65 11.38 -2.58
CA GLN A 220 -6.76 12.31 -2.35
C GLN A 220 -6.36 13.72 -2.78
N ALA A 221 -7.26 14.46 -3.42
CA ALA A 221 -7.13 15.90 -3.61
C ALA A 221 -8.07 16.59 -2.62
N LEU A 222 -7.54 17.04 -1.48
CA LEU A 222 -8.32 17.64 -0.39
C LEU A 222 -8.01 19.13 -0.27
N HIS A 223 -8.96 19.98 -0.69
CA HIS A 223 -8.89 21.41 -0.48
C HIS A 223 -9.24 21.76 0.96
N ARG A 224 -8.64 22.83 1.53
CA ARG A 224 -8.89 23.24 2.93
C ARG A 224 -10.36 23.50 3.25
N ASP A 225 -11.13 24.00 2.28
CA ASP A 225 -12.55 24.33 2.48
C ASP A 225 -13.44 23.09 2.56
N GLN A 226 -12.94 21.92 2.11
CA GLN A 226 -13.61 20.62 2.25
C GLN A 226 -13.43 20.02 3.66
N VAL A 227 -12.55 20.62 4.48
CA VAL A 227 -12.47 20.33 5.92
C VAL A 227 -13.43 21.26 6.65
N PRO A 228 -14.48 20.73 7.33
CA PRO A 228 -15.47 21.56 8.02
C PRO A 228 -14.87 22.47 9.11
N ASP A 229 -15.38 23.70 9.24
CA ASP A 229 -14.88 24.71 10.18
C ASP A 229 -15.04 24.30 11.66
N ARG A 230 -15.91 23.35 11.97
CA ARG A 230 -16.05 22.80 13.32
C ARG A 230 -14.80 22.08 13.84
N TYR A 231 -13.85 21.75 12.97
CA TYR A 231 -12.61 21.08 13.34
C TYR A 231 -11.50 22.09 13.57
N ALA A 232 -11.19 22.35 14.84
CA ALA A 232 -10.19 23.33 15.26
C ALA A 232 -8.77 23.05 14.74
N PHE A 233 -8.46 21.81 14.29
CA PHE A 233 -7.17 21.56 13.66
C PHE A 233 -7.00 22.33 12.34
N LYS A 234 -8.09 22.77 11.70
CA LYS A 234 -8.05 23.64 10.51
C LYS A 234 -7.32 24.95 10.79
N ASP A 235 -7.38 25.45 12.04
CA ASP A 235 -6.67 26.66 12.48
C ASP A 235 -5.14 26.45 12.55
N THR A 236 -4.69 25.20 12.55
CA THR A 236 -3.26 24.85 12.55
C THR A 236 -2.66 24.77 11.15
N PHE A 237 -3.45 24.94 10.11
CA PHE A 237 -2.95 24.94 8.75
C PHE A 237 -2.05 26.15 8.52
N PRO A 238 -0.91 25.98 7.82
CA PRO A 238 -0.05 27.09 7.44
C PRO A 238 -0.83 28.20 6.72
N ALA A 239 -0.44 29.45 6.95
CA ALA A 239 -1.01 30.57 6.24
C ALA A 239 -0.83 30.40 4.72
N GLY A 240 -1.92 30.59 3.96
CA GLY A 240 -1.91 30.42 2.50
C GLY A 240 -2.01 28.95 2.01
N LEU A 241 -2.17 27.99 2.91
CA LEU A 241 -2.43 26.61 2.50
C LEU A 241 -3.82 26.51 1.86
N GLU A 242 -3.89 26.29 0.57
CA GLU A 242 -5.14 26.04 -0.16
C GLU A 242 -5.48 24.55 -0.15
N TRP A 243 -4.50 23.71 -0.43
CA TRP A 243 -4.67 22.25 -0.51
C TRP A 243 -4.01 21.55 0.68
N VAL A 244 -4.78 20.88 1.48
CA VAL A 244 -4.26 19.95 2.52
C VAL A 244 -3.50 18.82 1.86
N ASN A 245 -4.05 18.36 0.73
CA ASN A 245 -3.36 17.47 -0.20
C ASN A 245 -3.73 17.83 -1.64
N VAL A 246 -2.74 18.08 -2.50
CA VAL A 246 -2.93 18.46 -3.91
C VAL A 246 -3.26 17.28 -4.82
N GLY A 247 -3.11 16.03 -4.36
CA GLY A 247 -3.29 14.84 -5.17
C GLY A 247 -1.98 14.30 -5.74
N ASN A 248 -1.67 14.55 -7.00
CA ASN A 248 -0.55 13.98 -7.75
C ASN A 248 -0.74 12.50 -8.13
N SER A 249 -1.99 12.07 -8.37
CA SER A 249 -2.28 10.75 -8.93
C SER A 249 -1.68 10.57 -10.31
N LEU A 250 -1.22 9.35 -10.62
CA LEU A 250 -0.64 9.03 -11.94
C LEU A 250 -0.79 7.55 -12.27
N ILE A 251 -0.73 7.25 -13.57
CA ILE A 251 -0.62 5.89 -14.11
C ILE A 251 0.69 5.79 -14.90
N VAL A 252 1.49 4.77 -14.61
CA VAL A 252 2.83 4.58 -15.18
C VAL A 252 2.91 3.21 -15.85
N ASP A 253 3.57 3.13 -16.99
CA ASP A 253 3.80 1.87 -17.70
C ASP A 253 5.06 1.13 -17.22
N PRO A 254 5.28 -0.13 -17.63
CA PRO A 254 6.44 -0.94 -17.20
C PRO A 254 7.82 -0.38 -17.58
N ASP A 255 7.90 0.61 -18.47
CA ASP A 255 9.13 1.30 -18.83
C ASP A 255 9.38 2.58 -18.01
N GLY A 256 8.44 2.92 -17.09
CA GLY A 256 8.50 4.13 -16.27
C GLY A 256 7.97 5.38 -16.97
N VAL A 257 7.25 5.22 -18.08
CA VAL A 257 6.58 6.31 -18.80
C VAL A 257 5.25 6.61 -18.13
N VAL A 258 4.99 7.89 -17.84
CA VAL A 258 3.70 8.33 -17.31
C VAL A 258 2.68 8.34 -18.44
N LEU A 259 1.63 7.52 -18.29
CA LEU A 259 0.53 7.41 -19.27
C LEU A 259 -0.59 8.43 -18.99
N ALA A 260 -0.84 8.74 -17.72
CA ALA A 260 -1.81 9.75 -17.30
C ALA A 260 -1.36 10.38 -15.97
N GLY A 261 -1.61 11.71 -15.82
CA GLY A 261 -1.12 12.48 -14.69
C GLY A 261 0.33 12.97 -14.85
N PRO A 262 0.99 13.47 -13.77
CA PRO A 262 0.37 13.72 -12.46
C PRO A 262 -0.76 14.75 -12.53
N CYS A 263 -1.77 14.58 -11.68
CA CYS A 263 -2.89 15.50 -11.58
C CYS A 263 -2.78 16.27 -10.25
N GLU A 264 -2.71 17.59 -10.30
CA GLU A 264 -2.46 18.45 -9.17
C GLU A 264 -3.60 19.47 -8.96
N GLY A 265 -3.99 19.67 -7.70
CA GLY A 265 -4.88 20.75 -7.29
C GLY A 265 -6.30 20.68 -7.86
N ARG A 266 -6.84 19.49 -8.10
CA ARG A 266 -8.23 19.27 -8.52
C ARG A 266 -8.69 17.84 -8.31
N GLU A 267 -10.00 17.64 -8.23
CA GLU A 267 -10.59 16.32 -8.35
C GLU A 267 -10.68 15.94 -9.84
N GLU A 268 -10.16 14.79 -10.19
CA GLU A 268 -10.18 14.28 -11.56
C GLU A 268 -10.02 12.76 -11.59
N THR A 269 -10.73 12.08 -12.47
CA THR A 269 -10.47 10.67 -12.76
C THR A 269 -9.56 10.57 -13.98
N LEU A 270 -8.34 10.07 -13.77
CA LEU A 270 -7.37 9.81 -14.82
C LEU A 270 -7.65 8.44 -15.46
N PHE A 271 -7.49 8.36 -16.77
CA PHE A 271 -7.68 7.12 -17.51
C PHE A 271 -6.44 6.79 -18.34
N ALA A 272 -6.09 5.50 -18.38
CA ALA A 272 -5.06 4.99 -19.29
C ALA A 272 -5.41 3.57 -19.74
N GLU A 273 -5.02 3.23 -20.94
CA GLU A 273 -5.06 1.86 -21.42
C GLU A 273 -3.91 1.06 -20.80
N ILE A 274 -4.24 -0.12 -20.25
CA ILE A 274 -3.32 -1.08 -19.66
C ILE A 274 -3.28 -2.31 -20.56
N ASP A 275 -2.11 -2.62 -21.11
CA ASP A 275 -1.84 -3.86 -21.82
C ASP A 275 -0.93 -4.78 -20.95
N PRO A 276 -1.48 -5.78 -20.25
CA PRO A 276 -0.66 -6.69 -19.44
C PRO A 276 0.40 -7.45 -20.23
N GLY A 277 0.21 -7.58 -21.57
CA GLY A 277 1.21 -8.15 -22.46
C GLY A 277 2.49 -7.31 -22.53
N LYS A 278 2.38 -6.00 -22.41
CA LYS A 278 3.54 -5.09 -22.37
C LYS A 278 4.40 -5.37 -21.12
N ALA A 279 3.80 -5.64 -19.96
CA ALA A 279 4.53 -6.01 -18.75
C ALA A 279 5.37 -7.28 -18.97
N ALA A 280 4.78 -8.31 -19.56
CA ALA A 280 5.50 -9.54 -19.90
C ALA A 280 6.63 -9.28 -20.93
N GLY A 281 6.34 -8.51 -21.97
CA GLY A 281 7.32 -8.18 -23.02
C GLY A 281 8.51 -7.37 -22.50
N SER A 282 8.28 -6.42 -21.57
CA SER A 282 9.33 -5.56 -21.02
C SER A 282 10.34 -6.32 -20.15
N ARG A 283 9.97 -7.50 -19.63
CA ARG A 283 10.85 -8.37 -18.82
C ARG A 283 11.98 -9.04 -19.60
N TRP A 284 11.96 -8.99 -20.92
CA TRP A 284 13.03 -9.60 -21.74
C TRP A 284 14.42 -9.04 -21.41
N ILE A 285 14.53 -7.78 -21.01
CA ILE A 285 15.80 -7.11 -20.70
C ILE A 285 16.14 -7.15 -19.20
N PHE A 286 15.10 -7.14 -18.35
CA PHE A 286 15.26 -7.13 -16.90
C PHE A 286 14.02 -7.74 -16.23
N ASP A 287 14.21 -8.81 -15.47
CA ASP A 287 13.17 -9.42 -14.64
C ASP A 287 13.73 -9.67 -13.24
N ALA A 288 13.37 -8.82 -12.28
CA ALA A 288 13.92 -8.82 -10.93
C ALA A 288 13.71 -10.14 -10.18
N ALA A 289 12.60 -10.82 -10.44
CA ALA A 289 12.25 -12.11 -9.84
C ALA A 289 12.34 -13.28 -10.83
N GLY A 290 12.95 -13.05 -12.01
CA GLY A 290 13.20 -14.04 -13.04
C GLY A 290 14.69 -14.20 -13.33
N HIS A 291 15.15 -13.84 -14.53
CA HIS A 291 16.54 -14.08 -14.94
C HIS A 291 17.58 -13.15 -14.24
N TYR A 292 17.14 -12.16 -13.46
CA TYR A 292 17.99 -11.38 -12.54
C TYR A 292 17.93 -11.88 -11.09
N ASP A 293 17.07 -12.85 -10.79
CA ASP A 293 17.09 -13.51 -9.49
C ASP A 293 18.34 -14.39 -9.34
N ARG A 294 18.86 -14.44 -8.12
CA ARG A 294 20.06 -15.20 -7.76
C ARG A 294 19.77 -16.05 -6.52
N PRO A 295 18.95 -17.11 -6.66
CA PRO A 295 18.59 -18.00 -5.55
C PRO A 295 19.82 -18.76 -4.99
N ASP A 296 20.94 -18.75 -5.71
CA ASP A 296 22.24 -19.21 -5.23
C ASP A 296 22.91 -18.24 -4.23
N LEU A 297 22.48 -16.96 -4.17
CA LEU A 297 23.01 -15.92 -3.28
C LEU A 297 21.99 -15.46 -2.25
N PHE A 298 20.72 -15.40 -2.61
CA PHE A 298 19.66 -14.82 -1.79
C PHE A 298 18.52 -15.82 -1.58
N VAL A 299 18.02 -15.89 -0.35
CA VAL A 299 16.81 -16.65 -0.03
C VAL A 299 15.73 -15.66 0.36
N PHE A 300 14.60 -15.70 -0.34
CA PHE A 300 13.43 -14.92 0.00
C PHE A 300 12.28 -15.85 0.41
N SER A 301 11.57 -15.50 1.48
CA SER A 301 10.34 -16.18 1.88
C SER A 301 9.46 -15.26 2.71
N GLN A 302 8.15 -15.41 2.59
CA GLN A 302 7.18 -14.76 3.45
C GLN A 302 6.77 -15.72 4.59
N ARG A 303 6.73 -15.25 5.83
CA ARG A 303 6.21 -16.06 6.95
C ARG A 303 4.72 -16.34 6.73
N GLY A 304 4.29 -17.59 6.95
CA GLY A 304 2.89 -18.00 6.75
C GLY A 304 2.51 -18.33 5.30
N ALA A 305 3.36 -18.05 4.31
CA ALA A 305 3.29 -18.75 3.05
C ALA A 305 3.71 -20.20 3.34
N GLY A 306 2.92 -21.19 2.93
CA GLY A 306 3.37 -22.59 2.96
C GLY A 306 4.77 -22.61 2.36
N ALA A 307 5.70 -23.34 2.97
CA ALA A 307 7.05 -23.42 2.45
C ALA A 307 6.96 -23.70 0.95
N PRO A 308 7.65 -22.94 0.06
CA PRO A 308 7.69 -23.31 -1.35
C PRO A 308 8.15 -24.77 -1.38
N GLU A 309 7.40 -25.62 -2.09
CA GLU A 309 7.92 -26.95 -2.43
C GLU A 309 9.29 -26.69 -3.03
N ALA A 310 10.34 -27.12 -2.33
CA ALA A 310 11.67 -27.05 -2.84
C ALA A 310 11.63 -27.73 -4.20
N VAL A 311 11.79 -26.94 -5.28
CA VAL A 311 12.04 -27.51 -6.59
C VAL A 311 13.30 -28.32 -6.40
N ALA A 312 13.14 -29.63 -6.29
CA ALA A 312 14.22 -30.59 -6.16
C ALA A 312 14.99 -30.61 -7.49
N ASN A 313 15.78 -29.57 -7.72
CA ASN A 313 16.85 -29.61 -8.68
C ASN A 313 17.94 -30.44 -8.01
N GLY A 314 18.01 -31.71 -8.41
CA GLY A 314 19.00 -32.69 -7.97
C GLY A 314 20.42 -32.17 -8.18
N ALA A 315 20.95 -31.57 -7.14
CA ALA A 315 22.36 -31.42 -6.87
C ALA A 315 22.50 -31.45 -5.36
N GLU A 316 22.77 -32.66 -4.84
CA GLU A 316 23.29 -32.80 -3.47
C GLU A 316 24.59 -32.02 -3.34
N SER A 317 24.52 -30.79 -2.84
CA SER A 317 25.70 -30.14 -2.32
C SER A 317 25.94 -30.70 -0.90
N GLN A 318 26.87 -31.63 -0.79
CA GLN A 318 27.36 -32.05 0.52
C GLN A 318 27.89 -30.82 1.27
N PRO A 319 27.53 -30.62 2.55
CA PRO A 319 28.11 -29.54 3.35
C PRO A 319 29.59 -29.82 3.51
N GLY A 320 30.43 -28.93 3.01
CA GLY A 320 31.86 -28.95 3.23
C GLY A 320 32.18 -28.92 4.75
N PRO A 321 33.31 -29.53 5.17
CA PRO A 321 33.63 -29.68 6.59
C PRO A 321 33.78 -28.31 7.26
N VAL A 322 33.00 -28.09 8.31
CA VAL A 322 33.14 -26.95 9.22
C VAL A 322 34.55 -26.97 9.80
N ARG A 323 35.38 -26.01 9.42
CA ARG A 323 36.74 -25.83 9.98
C ARG A 323 36.64 -25.62 11.47
N GLY A 324 37.34 -26.52 12.19
CA GLY A 324 37.32 -26.76 13.60
C GLY A 324 37.43 -25.55 14.52
N GLU A 325 36.76 -25.70 15.61
CA GLU A 325 36.95 -24.95 16.84
C GLU A 325 38.43 -24.92 17.24
N ARG A 326 39.02 -23.74 17.32
CA ARG A 326 40.29 -23.53 17.97
C ARG A 326 40.14 -23.79 19.47
N ARG A 327 40.58 -24.97 19.92
CA ARG A 327 40.73 -25.25 21.36
C ARG A 327 41.67 -24.20 21.98
N SER A 328 41.15 -23.42 22.91
CA SER A 328 41.91 -22.49 23.75
C SER A 328 42.85 -23.27 24.65
N ARG A 329 44.15 -23.03 24.50
CA ARG A 329 45.18 -23.53 25.46
C ARG A 329 45.00 -22.82 26.80
N PRO A 330 45.17 -23.51 27.95
CA PRO A 330 45.10 -22.86 29.25
C PRO A 330 46.32 -21.98 29.47
N ARG A 331 46.09 -20.75 29.90
CA ARG A 331 47.15 -19.82 30.34
C ARG A 331 47.79 -20.34 31.62
N ARG A 332 49.09 -20.61 31.59
CA ARG A 332 49.95 -20.80 32.75
C ARG A 332 49.99 -19.51 33.58
N VAL A 333 49.52 -19.61 34.83
CA VAL A 333 49.68 -18.55 35.83
C VAL A 333 51.15 -18.54 36.27
N ALA A 334 51.90 -17.47 35.94
CA ALA A 334 53.24 -17.25 36.49
C ALA A 334 53.07 -16.56 37.85
N LYS A 335 53.55 -17.23 38.92
CA LYS A 335 53.74 -16.66 40.25
C LYS A 335 54.85 -15.59 40.19
N ALA A 336 54.50 -14.32 40.41
CA ALA A 336 55.48 -13.26 40.67
C ALA A 336 55.77 -13.21 42.14
N ALA A 337 57.06 -13.42 42.46
CA ALA A 337 57.62 -13.35 43.82
C ALA A 337 57.71 -11.89 44.27
N ALA A 338 57.29 -11.67 45.50
CA ALA A 338 57.47 -10.42 46.22
C ALA A 338 58.94 -10.13 46.48
N LYS A 339 59.36 -8.91 46.14
CA LYS A 339 60.63 -8.35 46.66
C LYS A 339 60.36 -7.03 47.37
N LYS A 340 60.42 -7.09 48.72
CA LYS A 340 60.57 -5.93 49.61
C LYS A 340 61.87 -5.19 49.30
N ARG A 341 61.83 -3.87 49.25
CA ARG A 341 62.88 -2.91 49.74
C ARG A 341 62.23 -1.53 49.84
N ARG A 342 62.10 -1.06 50.98
CA ARG A 342 62.61 0.03 51.84
C ARG A 342 63.35 1.14 51.01
N ARG A 343 62.81 2.30 50.95
CA ARG A 343 63.14 3.60 51.58
C ARG A 343 62.09 4.61 51.24
#